data_7c300e80dff518b5f3b19dee910bc8b4
#
_entry.id   7c300e80dff518b5f3b19dee910bc8b4
#
_cell.length_a   1.000
_cell.length_b   1.000
_cell.length_c   1.000
_cell.angle_alpha   90.00
_cell.angle_beta   90.00
_cell.angle_gamma   90.00
#
_symmetry.space_group_name_H-M   'P 1'
#
loop_
_entity.id
_entity.type
_entity.pdbx_description
1 polymer ?
#
loop_
_entity_poly.entity_id
_entity_poly.type
_entity_poly.pdbx_seq_one_letter_code
_entity_poly.pdbx_strand_id
1 'polypeptide(L)' 'MVGSSRKATLHDVAKRAHVSVASVSNYLNDYPYMKPATRERIQQAIDELGYVTNQQ' A
#
# COMPACT_ATOMS: atom_id res chain seq x y z
N MET A 1 -19.52 -8.66 -11.35
CA MET A 1 -19.04 -8.53 -11.05
C MET A 1 -18.42 -8.86 -10.70
N VAL A 2 -18.17 -8.89 -10.72
CA VAL A 2 -17.62 -9.09 -10.46
C VAL A 2 -16.65 -9.28 -9.94
N GLY A 3 -16.11 -9.45 -10.26
CA GLY A 3 -14.84 -9.75 -9.84
C GLY A 3 -14.39 -9.16 -8.67
N SER A 4 -15.14 -8.82 -8.00
CA SER A 4 -14.79 -8.13 -6.87
C SER A 4 -14.02 -8.93 -5.91
N SER A 5 -13.87 -10.16 -6.09
CA SER A 5 -13.13 -10.91 -5.12
C SER A 5 -11.63 -10.74 -5.31
N ARG A 6 -11.20 -9.92 -6.23
CA ARG A 6 -9.82 -9.77 -6.42
C ARG A 6 -9.15 -9.09 -5.26
N LYS A 7 -8.04 -9.56 -4.80
CA LYS A 7 -7.33 -8.94 -3.71
C LYS A 7 -6.51 -7.76 -4.20
N ALA A 8 -6.36 -6.76 -3.36
CA ALA A 8 -5.52 -5.64 -3.70
C ALA A 8 -4.06 -6.08 -3.72
N THR A 9 -3.29 -5.47 -4.59
CA THR A 9 -1.89 -5.79 -4.71
C THR A 9 -1.05 -4.57 -4.38
N LEU A 10 0.27 -4.72 -4.37
CA LEU A 10 1.17 -3.60 -4.15
C LEU A 10 0.94 -2.52 -5.19
N HIS A 11 0.66 -2.92 -6.42
CA HIS A 11 0.39 -1.97 -7.48
C HIS A 11 -0.86 -1.15 -7.18
N ASP A 12 -1.87 -1.81 -6.64
CA ASP A 12 -3.10 -1.12 -6.31
C ASP A 12 -2.86 -0.10 -5.20
N VAL A 13 -2.09 -0.48 -4.20
CA VAL A 13 -1.78 0.42 -3.11
C VAL A 13 -1.00 1.62 -3.63
N ALA A 14 0.00 1.36 -4.46
CA ALA A 14 0.82 2.43 -5.00
C ALA A 14 -0.02 3.42 -5.80
N LYS A 15 -0.90 2.90 -6.63
CA LYS A 15 -1.78 3.72 -7.40
C LYS A 15 -2.70 4.55 -6.54
N ARG A 16 -3.26 3.93 -5.54
CA ARG A 16 -4.18 4.63 -4.66
C ARG A 16 -3.47 5.71 -3.86
N ALA A 17 -2.24 5.44 -3.44
CA ALA A 17 -1.48 6.37 -2.64
C ALA A 17 -0.73 7.40 -3.47
N HIS A 18 -0.75 7.24 -4.80
CA HIS A 18 -0.05 8.14 -5.70
C HIS A 18 1.46 8.11 -5.46
N VAL A 19 1.99 6.92 -5.25
CA VAL A 19 3.42 6.75 -5.07
C VAL A 19 3.89 5.59 -5.92
N SER A 20 5.18 5.36 -5.96
CA SER A 20 5.71 4.24 -6.74
C SER A 20 5.55 2.94 -5.95
N VAL A 21 5.58 1.84 -6.67
CA VAL A 21 5.52 0.53 -6.03
C VAL A 21 6.72 0.37 -5.09
N ALA A 22 7.86 0.93 -5.47
CA ALA A 22 9.04 0.85 -4.62
C ALA A 22 8.79 1.53 -3.28
N SER A 23 8.05 2.63 -3.30
CA SER A 23 7.72 3.32 -2.05
C SER A 23 6.87 2.47 -1.14
N VAL A 24 5.89 1.77 -1.72
CA VAL A 24 5.03 0.91 -0.93
C VAL A 24 5.86 -0.21 -0.33
N SER A 25 6.73 -0.80 -1.13
CA SER A 25 7.59 -1.87 -0.65
C SER A 25 8.46 -1.39 0.50
N ASN A 26 9.03 -0.19 0.37
CA ASN A 26 9.84 0.37 1.44
C ASN A 26 9.03 0.55 2.71
N TYR A 27 7.80 1.01 2.56
CA TYR A 27 6.93 1.18 3.71
C TYR A 27 6.72 -0.15 4.44
N LEU A 28 6.48 -1.20 3.68
CA LEU A 28 6.22 -2.51 4.27
C LEU A 28 7.47 -3.10 4.92
N ASN A 29 8.64 -2.64 4.50
CA ASN A 29 9.90 -3.10 5.08
C ASN A 29 10.43 -2.16 6.14
N ASP A 30 9.59 -1.27 6.62
CA ASP A 30 9.98 -0.37 7.70
C ASP A 30 11.14 0.53 7.35
N TYR A 31 11.16 1.01 6.13
CA TYR A 31 12.22 1.89 5.70
C TYR A 31 12.20 3.17 6.56
N PRO A 32 13.27 3.46 7.28
CA PRO A 32 13.24 4.54 8.26
C PRO A 32 13.29 5.94 7.69
N TYR A 33 13.65 6.09 6.44
CA TYR A 33 13.81 7.42 5.87
C TYR A 33 12.61 7.91 5.08
N MET A 34 11.50 7.24 5.20
CA MET A 34 10.32 7.65 4.46
C MET A 34 9.67 8.86 5.14
N LYS A 35 9.22 9.81 4.34
CA LYS A 35 8.56 10.98 4.88
C LYS A 35 7.25 10.63 5.52
N PRO A 36 6.89 11.32 6.60
CA PRO A 36 5.62 11.03 7.27
C PRO A 36 4.41 11.15 6.35
N ALA A 37 4.40 12.14 5.49
CA ALA A 37 3.26 12.32 4.58
C ALA A 37 3.11 11.14 3.66
N THR A 38 4.21 10.61 3.16
CA THR A 38 4.19 9.45 2.29
C THR A 38 3.69 8.23 3.05
N ARG A 39 4.16 8.07 4.27
CA ARG A 39 3.72 6.94 5.09
C ARG A 39 2.23 6.98 5.32
N GLU A 40 1.69 8.15 5.59
CA GLU A 40 0.27 8.28 5.81
C GLU A 40 -0.54 7.95 4.58
N ARG A 41 -0.07 8.40 3.44
CA ARG A 41 -0.77 8.09 2.20
C ARG A 41 -0.84 6.60 1.96
N ILE A 42 0.29 5.92 2.17
CA ILE A 42 0.33 4.49 1.93
C ILE A 42 -0.55 3.76 2.94
N GLN A 43 -0.50 4.17 4.19
CA GLN A 43 -1.32 3.53 5.21
C GLN A 43 -2.79 3.72 4.90
N GLN A 44 -3.17 4.90 4.47
CA GLN A 44 -4.54 5.15 4.10
C GLN A 44 -4.99 4.29 2.93
N ALA A 45 -4.12 4.15 1.95
CA ALA A 45 -4.43 3.32 0.80
C ALA A 45 -4.61 1.87 1.20
N ILE A 46 -3.75 1.40 2.09
CA ILE A 46 -3.86 0.04 2.59
C ILE A 46 -5.18 -0.17 3.29
N ASP A 47 -5.56 0.78 4.13
CA ASP A 47 -6.82 0.67 4.86
C ASP A 47 -8.00 0.69 3.92
N GLU A 48 -7.98 1.56 2.95
CA GLU A 48 -9.10 1.71 2.04
C GLU A 48 -9.27 0.50 1.13
N LEU A 49 -8.17 -0.07 0.71
CA LEU A 49 -8.22 -1.20 -0.19
C LEU A 49 -8.32 -2.53 0.54
N GLY A 50 -8.12 -2.51 1.82
CA GLY A 50 -8.12 -3.74 2.58
C GLY A 50 -6.93 -4.63 2.25
N TYR A 51 -5.83 -4.02 1.87
CA TYR A 51 -4.64 -4.78 1.52
C TYR A 51 -4.08 -5.45 2.77
N VAL A 52 -3.83 -6.74 2.67
CA VAL A 52 -3.31 -7.48 3.80
C VAL A 52 -1.79 -7.48 3.74
N THR A 53 -1.17 -6.87 4.72
CA THR A 53 0.27 -6.77 4.73
C THR A 53 0.94 -7.83 5.55
N ASN A 54 0.16 -8.52 6.38
CA ASN A 54 0.74 -9.47 7.25
C ASN A 54 1.12 -10.72 6.55
N GLN A 55 2.24 -11.15 6.69
CA GLN A 55 2.53 -12.30 6.11
C GLN A 55 2.89 -13.27 6.97
N GLN A 56 2.79 -13.65 7.62
CA GLN A 56 3.11 -14.56 8.48
C GLN A 56 3.00 -15.54 8.35
#